data_87afa4026e3c1fd49270dc6b78548750
#
_entry.id   87afa4026e3c1fd49270dc6b78548750
#
_cell.length_a   1.000
_cell.length_b   1.000
_cell.length_c   1.000
_cell.angle_alpha   90.00
_cell.angle_beta   90.00
_cell.angle_gamma   90.00
#
_symmetry.space_group_name_H-M   'P 1'
#
loop_
_entity.id
_entity.type
_entity.pdbx_description
1 polymer ?
#
loop_
_entity_poly.entity_id
_entity_poly.type
_entity_poly.pdbx_seq_one_letter_code
_entity_poly.pdbx_strand_id
1 'polypeptide(L)'
;CSVDYRGKQCEILATKIHILFASLPSHSIPESILLHFITVNTHAPPPGITTTEKQWGPHQRTTVFKKVPFDQVFTTVNWVNPFHLLFAEFHNNMYLLTIQTTYVAWSQMKFSIEHKARCPSIRELLNSTIVAFLPIRRVKYYHIPCQQRLHLACFHDDEQFMCLCTYDRRANCFSFNHHLERVCQYDSYCHNGGQCFQDNATCPSIIICKCPKCYFGTQCHLSTKGFGLSLDVILGYRIRPYTAFKDQPLILKTSVIVTSIMLVVGLINGCLCTLTFKQKTLRKVGTGIYLLVASIV
;
A
#
# COMPACT_ATOMS: atom_id res chain seq x y z
N CYS A 1 -2.07 16.37 -17.85
CA CYS A 1 -1.88 17.20 -16.64
C CYS A 1 -0.57 16.84 -15.98
N SER A 2 0.07 17.80 -15.29
CA SER A 2 1.16 17.48 -14.40
C SER A 2 0.62 16.63 -13.22
N VAL A 3 1.53 15.99 -12.45
CA VAL A 3 1.15 15.10 -11.34
C VAL A 3 0.28 15.80 -10.27
N ASP A 4 0.37 17.12 -10.21
CA ASP A 4 -0.29 17.95 -9.20
C ASP A 4 -1.64 18.52 -9.66
N TYR A 5 -2.04 18.31 -10.93
CA TYR A 5 -3.27 18.86 -11.48
C TYR A 5 -4.14 17.79 -12.12
N ARG A 6 -5.45 17.98 -12.03
CA ARG A 6 -6.48 17.14 -12.65
C ARG A 6 -7.61 18.01 -13.23
N GLY A 7 -8.59 17.34 -13.85
CA GLY A 7 -9.65 17.98 -14.62
C GLY A 7 -9.38 17.90 -16.12
N LYS A 8 -10.40 18.19 -16.93
CA LYS A 8 -10.29 18.13 -18.41
C LYS A 8 -9.28 19.13 -18.96
N GLN A 9 -9.07 20.25 -18.27
CA GLN A 9 -8.15 21.33 -18.66
C GLN A 9 -6.99 21.50 -17.66
N CYS A 10 -6.76 20.51 -16.77
CA CYS A 10 -5.73 20.56 -15.72
C CYS A 10 -5.90 21.74 -14.74
N GLU A 11 -7.15 22.14 -14.50
CA GLU A 11 -7.51 23.32 -13.72
C GLU A 11 -7.64 23.06 -12.22
N ILE A 12 -7.76 21.79 -11.80
CA ILE A 12 -7.98 21.42 -10.42
C ILE A 12 -6.67 21.02 -9.77
N LEU A 13 -6.24 21.79 -8.75
CA LEU A 13 -5.09 21.46 -7.93
C LEU A 13 -5.42 20.28 -7.01
N ALA A 14 -4.60 19.23 -7.05
CA ALA A 14 -4.74 18.09 -6.17
C ALA A 14 -4.17 18.41 -4.78
N THR A 15 -4.92 18.04 -3.72
CA THR A 15 -4.42 18.06 -2.35
C THR A 15 -3.37 16.97 -2.17
N LYS A 16 -2.16 17.33 -1.74
CA LYS A 16 -1.12 16.37 -1.38
C LYS A 16 -1.33 15.90 0.07
N ILE A 17 -1.65 14.64 0.24
CA ILE A 17 -1.86 14.02 1.54
C ILE A 17 -0.63 13.18 1.88
N HIS A 18 0.12 13.61 2.90
CA HIS A 18 1.26 12.89 3.43
C HIS A 18 0.85 12.08 4.64
N ILE A 19 1.10 10.79 4.62
CA ILE A 19 0.80 9.86 5.70
C ILE A 19 2.12 9.37 6.26
N LEU A 20 2.37 9.69 7.53
CA LEU A 20 3.59 9.37 8.25
C LEU A 20 3.37 8.15 9.15
N PHE A 21 4.31 7.23 9.12
CA PHE A 21 4.35 6.02 9.98
C PHE A 21 5.37 6.17 11.12
N ALA A 22 5.79 7.41 11.43
CA ALA A 22 6.91 7.68 12.35
C ALA A 22 6.71 7.15 13.78
N SER A 23 5.47 6.99 14.22
CA SER A 23 5.13 6.42 15.54
C SER A 23 5.01 4.90 15.56
N LEU A 24 5.17 4.24 14.41
CA LEU A 24 5.19 2.78 14.32
C LEU A 24 6.63 2.27 14.33
N PRO A 25 6.90 1.12 14.99
CA PRO A 25 8.20 0.47 14.87
C PRO A 25 8.52 0.16 13.40
N SER A 26 9.77 0.25 13.00
CA SER A 26 10.19 0.06 11.59
C SER A 26 9.78 -1.28 10.98
N HIS A 27 9.68 -2.33 11.80
CA HIS A 27 9.22 -3.66 11.38
C HIS A 27 7.70 -3.76 11.20
N SER A 28 6.92 -2.79 11.65
CA SER A 28 5.46 -2.74 11.52
C SER A 28 4.98 -1.74 10.46
N ILE A 29 5.89 -1.13 9.71
CA ILE A 29 5.52 -0.29 8.55
C ILE A 29 4.94 -1.22 7.48
N PRO A 30 3.70 -0.95 7.00
CA PRO A 30 3.07 -1.81 6.01
C PRO A 30 3.70 -1.62 4.64
N GLU A 31 3.77 -2.69 3.84
CA GLU A 31 4.16 -2.60 2.43
C GLU A 31 3.11 -1.86 1.58
N SER A 32 1.89 -1.82 2.08
CA SER A 32 0.76 -1.19 1.39
C SER A 32 -0.31 -0.75 2.37
N ILE A 33 -1.05 0.28 2.00
CA ILE A 33 -2.12 0.89 2.77
C ILE A 33 -3.35 1.10 1.90
N LEU A 34 -4.51 0.82 2.45
CA LEU A 34 -5.79 1.22 1.89
C LEU A 34 -6.24 2.51 2.56
N LEU A 35 -6.63 3.49 1.77
CA LEU A 35 -7.16 4.76 2.24
C LEU A 35 -8.62 4.86 1.84
N HIS A 36 -9.47 5.07 2.82
CA HIS A 36 -10.91 5.20 2.63
C HIS A 36 -11.31 6.66 2.82
N PHE A 37 -11.58 7.33 1.71
CA PHE A 37 -12.12 8.69 1.67
C PHE A 37 -13.64 8.61 1.72
N ILE A 38 -14.23 9.25 2.71
CA ILE A 38 -15.68 9.25 2.90
C ILE A 38 -16.20 10.67 2.80
N THR A 39 -17.14 10.88 1.87
CA THR A 39 -17.85 12.14 1.69
C THR A 39 -19.25 11.97 2.24
N VAL A 40 -19.64 12.84 3.14
CA VAL A 40 -20.99 12.87 3.70
C VAL A 40 -21.86 13.76 2.80
N ASN A 41 -22.97 13.24 2.31
CA ASN A 41 -23.93 14.01 1.53
C ASN A 41 -24.78 14.86 2.47
N THR A 42 -24.56 16.16 2.48
CA THR A 42 -25.30 17.12 3.33
C THR A 42 -26.65 17.50 2.74
N HIS A 43 -26.90 17.20 1.47
CA HIS A 43 -28.17 17.51 0.80
C HIS A 43 -29.03 16.26 0.66
N ALA A 44 -30.12 16.22 1.42
CA ALA A 44 -31.18 15.26 1.16
C ALA A 44 -31.82 15.58 -0.22
N PRO A 45 -32.14 14.58 -1.04
CA PRO A 45 -32.83 14.81 -2.30
C PRO A 45 -34.19 15.46 -2.02
N PRO A 46 -34.64 16.36 -2.91
CA PRO A 46 -36.01 16.90 -2.79
C PRO A 46 -37.04 15.75 -2.86
N PRO A 47 -38.09 15.80 -2.06
CA PRO A 47 -39.12 14.77 -2.04
C PRO A 47 -39.76 14.67 -3.44
N GLY A 48 -39.73 13.50 -4.04
CA GLY A 48 -40.39 13.21 -5.33
C GLY A 48 -39.48 12.75 -6.49
N ILE A 49 -38.18 12.69 -6.32
CA ILE A 49 -37.28 12.16 -7.34
C ILE A 49 -36.98 10.68 -7.06
N THR A 50 -37.59 9.80 -7.83
CA THR A 50 -37.24 8.38 -7.88
C THR A 50 -35.95 8.21 -8.68
N THR A 51 -34.83 8.26 -8.01
CA THR A 51 -33.53 7.89 -8.58
C THR A 51 -33.16 6.48 -8.15
N THR A 52 -32.56 5.75 -9.08
CA THR A 52 -32.11 4.37 -8.86
C THR A 52 -31.28 4.27 -7.58
N GLU A 53 -31.57 3.29 -6.73
CA GLU A 53 -31.07 3.06 -5.36
C GLU A 53 -29.54 3.16 -5.15
N LYS A 54 -28.73 3.20 -6.20
CA LYS A 54 -27.28 3.27 -6.12
C LYS A 54 -26.67 4.66 -5.84
N GLN A 55 -27.44 5.75 -5.92
CA GLN A 55 -26.90 7.13 -5.83
C GLN A 55 -27.17 7.85 -4.50
N TRP A 56 -28.00 7.33 -3.62
CA TRP A 56 -28.52 8.05 -2.45
C TRP A 56 -28.17 7.41 -1.11
N GLY A 57 -26.92 7.02 -0.93
CA GLY A 57 -26.42 6.72 0.40
C GLY A 57 -26.10 8.02 1.17
N PRO A 58 -26.24 8.03 2.51
CA PRO A 58 -25.88 9.19 3.35
C PRO A 58 -24.40 9.55 3.23
N HIS A 59 -23.58 8.71 2.63
CA HIS A 59 -22.17 8.91 2.42
C HIS A 59 -21.70 8.14 1.18
N GLN A 60 -20.68 8.69 0.54
CA GLN A 60 -19.96 8.06 -0.56
C GLN A 60 -18.54 7.70 -0.11
N ARG A 61 -18.13 6.45 -0.32
CA ARG A 61 -16.78 5.99 -0.04
C ARG A 61 -15.99 5.77 -1.32
N THR A 62 -14.79 6.33 -1.36
CA THR A 62 -13.79 6.03 -2.37
C THR A 62 -12.56 5.42 -1.69
N THR A 63 -12.12 4.27 -2.16
CA THR A 63 -10.97 3.58 -1.60
C THR A 63 -9.79 3.69 -2.55
N VAL A 64 -8.65 4.09 -2.02
CA VAL A 64 -7.38 4.18 -2.74
C VAL A 64 -6.40 3.21 -2.14
N PHE A 65 -5.83 2.36 -2.98
CA PHE A 65 -4.72 1.50 -2.59
C PHE A 65 -3.40 2.23 -2.89
N LYS A 66 -2.49 2.24 -1.92
CA LYS A 66 -1.17 2.85 -2.07
C LYS A 66 -0.07 1.93 -1.56
N LYS A 67 0.94 1.66 -2.39
CA LYS A 67 2.18 1.04 -1.93
C LYS A 67 2.97 2.03 -1.09
N VAL A 68 3.52 1.54 0.01
CA VAL A 68 4.49 2.28 0.82
C VAL A 68 5.87 1.93 0.27
N PRO A 69 6.67 2.91 -0.16
CA PRO A 69 8.02 2.63 -0.64
C PRO A 69 8.86 1.99 0.46
N PHE A 70 9.68 1.02 0.08
CA PHE A 70 10.59 0.37 1.00
C PHE A 70 11.55 1.40 1.63
N ASP A 71 11.81 1.27 2.92
CA ASP A 71 12.63 2.20 3.72
C ASP A 71 12.10 3.64 3.86
N GLN A 72 10.85 3.90 3.48
CA GLN A 72 10.22 5.19 3.74
C GLN A 72 9.24 5.09 4.91
N VAL A 73 9.34 6.06 5.80
CA VAL A 73 8.41 6.22 6.93
C VAL A 73 7.17 7.03 6.58
N PHE A 74 6.97 7.33 5.31
CA PHE A 74 5.81 8.07 4.82
C PHE A 74 5.40 7.63 3.41
N THR A 75 4.16 7.89 3.07
CA THR A 75 3.65 7.80 1.69
C THR A 75 2.84 9.04 1.35
N THR A 76 2.74 9.37 0.07
CA THR A 76 2.00 10.54 -0.41
C THR A 76 0.93 10.12 -1.40
N VAL A 77 -0.26 10.69 -1.24
CA VAL A 77 -1.40 10.50 -2.15
C VAL A 77 -1.89 11.86 -2.61
N ASN A 78 -2.10 12.01 -3.92
CA ASN A 78 -2.72 13.19 -4.50
C ASN A 78 -4.23 12.94 -4.61
N TRP A 79 -5.01 13.81 -3.99
CA TRP A 79 -6.45 13.68 -3.90
C TRP A 79 -7.16 14.96 -4.36
N VAL A 80 -8.25 14.82 -5.10
CA VAL A 80 -8.96 15.97 -5.72
C VAL A 80 -10.35 16.17 -5.16
N ASN A 81 -11.04 15.06 -4.83
CA ASN A 81 -12.46 15.15 -4.44
C ASN A 81 -12.61 15.60 -2.98
N PRO A 82 -13.69 16.29 -2.61
CA PRO A 82 -13.98 16.61 -1.22
C PRO A 82 -14.15 15.32 -0.40
N PHE A 83 -13.70 15.35 0.85
CA PHE A 83 -13.92 14.27 1.81
C PHE A 83 -14.09 14.85 3.22
N HIS A 84 -14.83 14.12 4.08
CA HIS A 84 -15.08 14.50 5.46
C HIS A 84 -14.38 13.58 6.45
N LEU A 85 -14.24 12.31 6.09
CA LEU A 85 -13.54 11.33 6.90
C LEU A 85 -12.47 10.65 6.07
N LEU A 86 -11.33 10.38 6.70
CA LEU A 86 -10.24 9.61 6.11
C LEU A 86 -9.81 8.52 7.09
N PHE A 87 -9.92 7.27 6.64
CA PHE A 87 -9.39 6.11 7.35
C PHE A 87 -8.25 5.49 6.57
N ALA A 88 -7.31 4.92 7.31
CA ALA A 88 -6.24 4.10 6.79
C ALA A 88 -6.42 2.66 7.27
N GLU A 89 -6.30 1.70 6.37
CA GLU A 89 -6.38 0.28 6.68
C GLU A 89 -5.09 -0.43 6.27
N PHE A 90 -4.48 -1.14 7.20
CA PHE A 90 -3.34 -2.02 6.96
C PHE A 90 -3.22 -3.05 8.09
N HIS A 91 -2.64 -4.22 7.80
CA HIS A 91 -2.50 -5.34 8.75
C HIS A 91 -3.80 -5.70 9.47
N ASN A 92 -4.94 -5.61 8.77
CA ASN A 92 -6.29 -5.84 9.32
C ASN A 92 -6.68 -4.88 10.47
N ASN A 93 -6.03 -3.73 10.57
CA ASN A 93 -6.38 -2.68 11.51
C ASN A 93 -6.83 -1.43 10.77
N MET A 94 -7.82 -0.75 11.33
CA MET A 94 -8.34 0.51 10.85
C MET A 94 -7.82 1.65 11.73
N TYR A 95 -7.44 2.76 11.10
CA TYR A 95 -6.96 3.97 11.78
C TYR A 95 -7.71 5.18 11.26
N LEU A 96 -8.23 5.99 12.16
CA LEU A 96 -8.87 7.26 11.83
C LEU A 96 -7.81 8.34 11.70
N LEU A 97 -7.65 8.91 10.51
CA LEU A 97 -6.66 9.95 10.25
C LEU A 97 -7.24 11.36 10.45
N THR A 98 -8.48 11.60 10.01
CA THR A 98 -9.11 12.91 10.19
C THR A 98 -10.63 12.83 10.13
N ILE A 99 -11.26 13.80 10.81
CA ILE A 99 -12.68 14.14 10.73
C ILE A 99 -12.76 15.62 10.39
N GLN A 100 -13.46 15.98 9.32
CA GLN A 100 -13.73 17.36 8.92
C GLN A 100 -15.22 17.60 8.87
N THR A 101 -15.71 18.59 9.60
CA THR A 101 -17.14 18.98 9.57
C THR A 101 -17.51 19.67 8.26
N THR A 102 -16.57 20.44 7.70
CA THR A 102 -16.65 21.08 6.40
C THR A 102 -15.39 20.81 5.63
N TYR A 103 -15.53 20.45 4.37
CA TYR A 103 -14.36 20.27 3.51
C TYR A 103 -13.70 21.63 3.21
N VAL A 104 -12.43 21.73 3.56
CA VAL A 104 -11.57 22.86 3.18
C VAL A 104 -10.51 22.32 2.22
N ALA A 105 -10.43 22.91 1.03
CA ALA A 105 -9.40 22.54 0.07
C ALA A 105 -8.03 23.03 0.55
N TRP A 106 -7.17 22.12 0.97
CA TRP A 106 -5.79 22.40 1.34
C TRP A 106 -4.86 21.98 0.21
N SER A 107 -3.80 22.74 0.00
CA SER A 107 -2.75 22.33 -0.95
C SER A 107 -1.97 21.10 -0.43
N GLN A 108 -1.83 21.01 0.89
CA GLN A 108 -1.08 19.94 1.55
C GLN A 108 -1.68 19.59 2.91
N MET A 109 -1.83 18.30 3.19
CA MET A 109 -2.24 17.76 4.48
C MET A 109 -1.19 16.74 4.97
N LYS A 110 -0.94 16.70 6.27
CA LYS A 110 -0.02 15.76 6.90
C LYS A 110 -0.73 15.04 8.03
N PHE A 111 -0.73 13.70 8.00
CA PHE A 111 -1.31 12.86 9.04
C PHE A 111 -0.25 11.90 9.55
N SER A 112 -0.17 11.74 10.87
CA SER A 112 0.65 10.70 11.51
C SER A 112 -0.25 9.58 11.98
N ILE A 113 0.15 8.33 11.67
CA ILE A 113 -0.55 7.15 12.18
C ILE A 113 -0.03 6.87 13.59
N GLU A 114 -0.90 7.04 14.56
CA GLU A 114 -0.63 6.78 15.96
C GLU A 114 -1.46 5.61 16.48
N HIS A 115 -0.95 4.92 17.48
CA HIS A 115 -1.68 3.82 18.13
C HIS A 115 -3.05 4.24 18.69
N LYS A 116 -3.17 5.50 19.14
CA LYS A 116 -4.43 6.08 19.66
C LYS A 116 -5.49 6.25 18.58
N ALA A 117 -5.07 6.39 17.32
CA ALA A 117 -5.97 6.58 16.18
C ALA A 117 -6.57 5.25 15.68
N ARG A 118 -6.17 4.11 16.25
CA ARG A 118 -6.70 2.81 15.90
C ARG A 118 -8.18 2.71 16.27
N CYS A 119 -8.98 2.23 15.33
CA CYS A 119 -10.37 1.88 15.54
C CYS A 119 -10.44 0.36 15.84
N PRO A 120 -10.57 -0.06 17.10
CA PRO A 120 -10.62 -1.48 17.43
C PRO A 120 -11.91 -2.13 16.96
N SER A 121 -11.89 -3.46 16.78
CA SER A 121 -13.10 -4.23 16.51
C SER A 121 -14.01 -4.28 17.74
N ILE A 122 -15.32 -4.41 17.50
CA ILE A 122 -16.30 -4.64 18.59
C ILE A 122 -15.97 -5.89 19.40
N ARG A 123 -15.27 -6.86 18.84
CA ARG A 123 -14.84 -8.08 19.54
C ARG A 123 -13.83 -7.79 20.66
N GLU A 124 -13.09 -6.71 20.55
CA GLU A 124 -12.14 -6.24 21.58
C GLU A 124 -12.82 -5.36 22.64
N LEU A 125 -14.03 -4.87 22.36
CA LEU A 125 -14.70 -3.85 23.15
C LEU A 125 -15.92 -4.37 23.91
N LEU A 126 -16.63 -5.34 23.36
CA LEU A 126 -17.87 -5.87 23.89
C LEU A 126 -17.72 -7.34 24.32
N ASN A 127 -18.59 -7.75 25.23
CA ASN A 127 -18.66 -9.13 25.67
C ASN A 127 -19.05 -10.07 24.51
N SER A 128 -18.47 -11.26 24.48
CA SER A 128 -18.73 -12.31 23.50
C SER A 128 -20.23 -12.61 23.30
N THR A 129 -21.01 -12.55 24.36
CA THR A 129 -22.49 -12.72 24.30
C THR A 129 -23.15 -11.65 23.43
N ILE A 130 -22.72 -10.37 23.55
CA ILE A 130 -23.28 -9.26 22.77
C ILE A 130 -22.79 -9.36 21.32
N VAL A 131 -21.52 -9.71 21.13
CA VAL A 131 -20.92 -9.90 19.80
C VAL A 131 -21.63 -10.99 19.00
N ALA A 132 -22.11 -12.04 19.68
CA ALA A 132 -22.85 -13.14 19.07
C ALA A 132 -24.29 -12.77 18.63
N PHE A 133 -24.81 -11.60 19.02
CA PHE A 133 -26.12 -11.17 18.56
C PHE A 133 -26.12 -10.81 17.09
N LEU A 134 -27.27 -10.96 16.44
CA LEU A 134 -27.48 -10.45 15.08
C LEU A 134 -27.18 -8.94 15.01
N PRO A 135 -26.64 -8.43 13.89
CA PRO A 135 -26.23 -7.03 13.77
C PRO A 135 -27.29 -6.02 14.22
N ILE A 136 -28.54 -6.21 13.84
CA ILE A 136 -29.67 -5.32 14.20
C ILE A 136 -29.91 -5.25 15.70
N ARG A 137 -29.67 -6.32 16.45
CA ARG A 137 -29.77 -6.37 17.89
C ARG A 137 -28.53 -5.81 18.56
N ARG A 138 -27.37 -6.07 18.01
CA ARG A 138 -26.06 -5.70 18.53
C ARG A 138 -25.81 -4.20 18.50
N VAL A 139 -26.30 -3.50 17.47
CA VAL A 139 -26.19 -2.04 17.32
C VAL A 139 -26.68 -1.26 18.53
N LYS A 140 -27.68 -1.77 19.26
CA LYS A 140 -28.19 -1.13 20.49
C LYS A 140 -27.13 -0.97 21.59
N TYR A 141 -26.08 -1.77 21.56
CA TYR A 141 -25.01 -1.78 22.55
C TYR A 141 -23.79 -0.97 22.13
N TYR A 142 -23.76 -0.39 20.92
CA TYR A 142 -22.59 0.31 20.40
C TYR A 142 -22.27 1.63 21.12
N HIS A 143 -23.20 2.19 21.90
CA HIS A 143 -22.93 3.35 22.74
C HIS A 143 -22.01 3.00 23.94
N ILE A 144 -22.01 1.74 24.43
CA ILE A 144 -21.27 1.31 25.61
C ILE A 144 -19.75 1.54 25.47
N PRO A 145 -19.06 1.13 24.40
CA PRO A 145 -17.64 1.40 24.23
C PRO A 145 -17.28 2.88 24.30
N CYS A 146 -18.08 3.75 23.69
CA CYS A 146 -17.87 5.20 23.72
C CYS A 146 -18.01 5.78 25.13
N GLN A 147 -18.94 5.27 25.93
CA GLN A 147 -19.16 5.72 27.31
C GLN A 147 -18.07 5.21 28.26
N GLN A 148 -17.64 3.97 28.10
CA GLN A 148 -16.65 3.35 28.97
C GLN A 148 -15.22 3.78 28.69
N ARG A 149 -14.89 4.08 27.43
CA ARG A 149 -13.52 4.44 27.01
C ARG A 149 -13.48 5.87 26.46
N LEU A 150 -13.15 6.82 27.32
CA LEU A 150 -13.15 8.25 26.99
C LEU A 150 -12.20 8.63 25.83
N HIS A 151 -11.13 7.87 25.63
CA HIS A 151 -10.17 8.13 24.55
C HIS A 151 -10.54 7.44 23.23
N LEU A 152 -11.59 6.64 23.20
CA LEU A 152 -12.02 5.96 22.00
C LEU A 152 -12.64 6.96 21.03
N ALA A 153 -12.05 7.12 19.85
CA ALA A 153 -12.57 7.98 18.79
C ALA A 153 -13.46 7.21 17.80
N CYS A 154 -13.11 5.96 17.52
CA CYS A 154 -13.78 5.12 16.55
C CYS A 154 -13.66 3.65 16.91
N PHE A 155 -14.53 2.83 16.33
CA PHE A 155 -14.46 1.37 16.36
C PHE A 155 -15.23 0.81 15.15
N HIS A 156 -15.01 -0.45 14.83
CA HIS A 156 -15.71 -1.09 13.72
C HIS A 156 -16.38 -2.39 14.13
N ASP A 157 -17.48 -2.65 13.47
CA ASP A 157 -18.09 -3.95 13.37
C ASP A 157 -17.49 -4.66 12.16
N ASP A 158 -16.94 -5.83 12.35
CA ASP A 158 -16.21 -6.57 11.29
C ASP A 158 -17.10 -6.93 10.08
N GLU A 159 -18.40 -6.70 10.17
CA GLU A 159 -19.36 -7.07 9.13
C GLU A 159 -19.87 -5.87 8.33
N GLN A 160 -20.44 -4.83 8.99
CA GLN A 160 -21.25 -3.84 8.29
C GLN A 160 -21.03 -2.39 8.71
N PHE A 161 -20.49 -2.11 9.89
CA PHE A 161 -20.51 -0.75 10.43
C PHE A 161 -19.12 -0.24 10.81
N MET A 162 -18.91 1.05 10.52
CA MET A 162 -17.88 1.88 11.14
C MET A 162 -18.57 2.88 12.06
N CYS A 163 -18.09 3.02 13.28
CA CYS A 163 -18.68 3.87 14.30
C CYS A 163 -17.70 4.92 14.79
N LEU A 164 -18.18 6.14 14.96
CA LEU A 164 -17.45 7.25 15.56
C LEU A 164 -18.08 7.59 16.91
N CYS A 165 -17.25 7.80 17.92
CA CYS A 165 -17.73 8.29 19.22
C CYS A 165 -17.90 9.80 19.17
N THR A 166 -19.13 10.29 19.39
CA THR A 166 -19.44 11.73 19.45
C THR A 166 -18.94 12.36 20.74
N TYR A 167 -18.98 13.69 20.83
CA TYR A 167 -18.67 14.42 22.06
C TYR A 167 -19.57 14.01 23.23
N ASP A 168 -20.87 13.75 22.96
CA ASP A 168 -21.84 13.24 23.94
C ASP A 168 -21.63 11.77 24.30
N ARG A 169 -20.53 11.18 23.84
CA ARG A 169 -20.18 9.77 24.08
C ARG A 169 -21.22 8.78 23.58
N ARG A 170 -21.86 9.13 22.48
CA ARG A 170 -22.74 8.23 21.72
C ARG A 170 -22.00 7.71 20.50
N ALA A 171 -22.37 6.53 20.06
CA ALA A 171 -21.87 5.97 18.80
C ALA A 171 -22.70 6.49 17.63
N ASN A 172 -22.03 7.13 16.68
CA ASN A 172 -22.58 7.45 15.36
C ASN A 172 -22.01 6.46 14.35
N CYS A 173 -22.84 5.54 13.89
CA CYS A 173 -22.43 4.44 13.03
C CYS A 173 -22.99 4.61 11.63
N PHE A 174 -22.18 4.27 10.64
CA PHE A 174 -22.57 4.28 9.23
C PHE A 174 -22.16 2.95 8.57
N SER A 175 -22.85 2.61 7.50
CA SER A 175 -22.56 1.40 6.74
C SER A 175 -21.16 1.45 6.14
N PHE A 176 -20.36 0.43 6.41
CA PHE A 176 -19.02 0.29 5.93
C PHE A 176 -18.75 -1.17 5.56
N ASN A 177 -18.57 -1.44 4.29
CA ASN A 177 -18.23 -2.78 3.84
C ASN A 177 -16.74 -3.03 4.12
N HIS A 178 -16.43 -3.91 5.06
CA HIS A 178 -15.07 -4.31 5.40
C HIS A 178 -14.48 -5.32 4.40
N HIS A 179 -15.35 -6.03 3.67
CA HIS A 179 -14.94 -6.98 2.64
C HIS A 179 -14.89 -6.27 1.28
N LEU A 180 -13.77 -5.62 1.00
CA LEU A 180 -13.50 -5.12 -0.35
C LEU A 180 -13.00 -6.26 -1.22
N GLU A 181 -13.88 -7.16 -1.60
CA GLU A 181 -13.66 -8.06 -2.74
C GLU A 181 -13.72 -7.23 -4.02
N ARG A 182 -12.65 -6.56 -4.34
CA ARG A 182 -12.43 -6.08 -5.70
C ARG A 182 -11.78 -7.20 -6.47
N VAL A 183 -12.61 -8.11 -6.88
CA VAL A 183 -12.22 -9.21 -7.77
C VAL A 183 -11.65 -8.57 -9.04
N CYS A 184 -10.37 -8.75 -9.28
CA CYS A 184 -9.83 -8.45 -10.59
C CYS A 184 -10.49 -9.42 -11.58
N GLN A 185 -10.96 -8.92 -12.68
CA GLN A 185 -11.70 -9.66 -13.70
C GLN A 185 -10.89 -10.85 -14.29
N TYR A 186 -9.60 -10.92 -13.94
CA TYR A 186 -8.67 -11.97 -14.32
C TYR A 186 -8.09 -12.59 -13.05
N ASP A 187 -8.63 -13.72 -12.63
CA ASP A 187 -8.19 -14.51 -11.46
C ASP A 187 -6.70 -14.92 -11.50
N SER A 188 -6.07 -14.80 -12.67
CA SER A 188 -4.69 -15.22 -12.90
C SER A 188 -3.64 -14.11 -12.77
N TYR A 189 -4.03 -12.85 -12.49
CA TYR A 189 -3.05 -11.76 -12.44
C TYR A 189 -2.10 -11.85 -11.24
N CYS A 190 -2.63 -12.25 -10.08
CA CYS A 190 -1.83 -12.43 -8.86
C CYS A 190 -1.56 -13.92 -8.64
N HIS A 191 -0.28 -14.29 -8.64
CA HIS A 191 0.15 -15.68 -8.42
C HIS A 191 0.16 -16.06 -6.95
N ASN A 192 0.30 -17.36 -6.67
CA ASN A 192 0.55 -17.93 -5.35
C ASN A 192 -0.46 -17.49 -4.26
N GLY A 193 -1.73 -17.33 -4.62
CA GLY A 193 -2.78 -16.93 -3.68
C GLY A 193 -2.73 -15.46 -3.27
N GLY A 194 -2.07 -14.61 -4.06
CA GLY A 194 -2.08 -13.16 -3.88
C GLY A 194 -3.48 -12.59 -4.13
N GLN A 195 -3.93 -11.69 -3.24
CA GLN A 195 -5.19 -10.97 -3.42
C GLN A 195 -5.01 -9.84 -4.43
N CYS A 196 -5.89 -9.78 -5.41
CA CYS A 196 -5.87 -8.76 -6.44
C CYS A 196 -6.73 -7.56 -6.06
N PHE A 197 -6.18 -6.35 -6.23
CA PHE A 197 -6.87 -5.09 -6.05
C PHE A 197 -6.75 -4.25 -7.31
N GLN A 198 -7.82 -3.61 -7.71
CA GLN A 198 -7.84 -2.69 -8.85
C GLN A 198 -8.51 -1.37 -8.47
N ASP A 199 -8.08 -0.29 -9.11
CA ASP A 199 -8.58 1.06 -8.83
C ASP A 199 -10.01 1.28 -9.39
N ASN A 200 -10.38 0.60 -10.47
CA ASN A 200 -11.71 0.70 -11.09
C ASN A 200 -12.23 -0.69 -11.47
N ALA A 201 -13.50 -0.95 -11.18
CA ALA A 201 -14.13 -2.25 -11.44
C ALA A 201 -14.30 -2.56 -12.93
N THR A 202 -14.52 -1.55 -13.77
CA THR A 202 -14.82 -1.71 -15.21
C THR A 202 -13.66 -1.42 -16.13
N CYS A 203 -12.79 -0.46 -15.75
CA CYS A 203 -11.62 -0.05 -16.54
C CYS A 203 -10.46 0.23 -15.60
N PRO A 204 -9.74 -0.80 -15.11
CA PRO A 204 -8.64 -0.62 -14.19
C PRO A 204 -7.44 0.00 -14.89
N SER A 205 -6.91 1.09 -14.35
CA SER A 205 -5.63 1.68 -14.76
C SER A 205 -4.46 1.15 -13.93
N ILE A 206 -4.75 0.68 -12.70
CA ILE A 206 -3.76 0.12 -11.79
C ILE A 206 -4.30 -1.18 -11.20
N ILE A 207 -3.54 -2.25 -11.35
CA ILE A 207 -3.77 -3.54 -10.70
C ILE A 207 -2.63 -3.82 -9.74
N ILE A 208 -2.95 -4.21 -8.51
CA ILE A 208 -1.97 -4.45 -7.45
C ILE A 208 -2.28 -5.75 -6.75
N CYS A 209 -1.24 -6.55 -6.49
CA CYS A 209 -1.35 -7.80 -5.75
C CYS A 209 -0.90 -7.61 -4.30
N LYS A 210 -1.75 -7.97 -3.34
CA LYS A 210 -1.37 -8.16 -1.94
C LYS A 210 -0.86 -9.59 -1.80
N CYS A 211 0.43 -9.74 -1.65
CA CYS A 211 1.05 -11.05 -1.56
C CYS A 211 0.87 -11.70 -0.18
N PRO A 212 0.64 -13.02 -0.11
CA PRO A 212 0.68 -13.75 1.14
C PRO A 212 2.11 -13.82 1.68
N LYS A 213 2.25 -14.21 2.95
CA LYS A 213 3.58 -14.36 3.58
C LYS A 213 4.48 -15.27 2.75
N CYS A 214 5.75 -14.91 2.66
CA CYS A 214 6.78 -15.61 1.88
C CYS A 214 6.69 -15.47 0.34
N TYR A 215 5.78 -14.63 -0.16
CA TYR A 215 5.72 -14.29 -1.58
C TYR A 215 5.83 -12.78 -1.78
N PHE A 216 6.47 -12.35 -2.87
CA PHE A 216 6.72 -10.95 -3.17
C PHE A 216 6.79 -10.69 -4.68
N GLY A 217 7.03 -9.43 -5.06
CA GLY A 217 6.97 -8.99 -6.45
C GLY A 217 5.62 -8.41 -6.85
N THR A 218 5.53 -7.83 -8.03
CA THR A 218 4.33 -7.11 -8.50
C THR A 218 3.10 -8.00 -8.65
N GLN A 219 3.32 -9.29 -8.91
CA GLN A 219 2.30 -10.32 -9.13
C GLN A 219 2.41 -11.47 -8.12
N CYS A 220 3.16 -11.32 -7.03
CA CYS A 220 3.42 -12.38 -6.04
C CYS A 220 4.09 -13.63 -6.64
N HIS A 221 4.83 -13.48 -7.72
CA HIS A 221 5.46 -14.61 -8.43
C HIS A 221 6.80 -15.04 -7.82
N LEU A 222 7.40 -14.20 -6.99
CA LEU A 222 8.67 -14.50 -6.32
C LEU A 222 8.40 -15.12 -4.93
N SER A 223 9.20 -16.10 -4.55
CA SER A 223 9.09 -16.80 -3.26
C SER A 223 10.38 -16.72 -2.48
N THR A 224 10.29 -16.53 -1.16
CA THR A 224 11.44 -16.63 -0.25
C THR A 224 11.88 -18.06 0.00
N LYS A 225 11.09 -19.06 -0.44
CA LYS A 225 11.41 -20.49 -0.27
C LYS A 225 12.49 -21.01 -1.24
N GLY A 226 12.71 -20.28 -2.32
CA GLY A 226 13.78 -20.60 -3.29
C GLY A 226 14.88 -19.55 -3.15
N PHE A 227 16.06 -19.96 -2.67
CA PHE A 227 17.26 -19.13 -2.75
C PHE A 227 17.72 -19.02 -4.19
N GLY A 228 17.09 -18.15 -4.97
CA GLY A 228 17.69 -17.62 -6.17
C GLY A 228 18.46 -16.36 -5.79
N LEU A 229 19.75 -16.49 -5.59
CA LEU A 229 20.67 -15.35 -5.51
C LEU A 229 20.76 -14.70 -6.91
N SER A 230 19.70 -14.04 -7.35
CA SER A 230 19.80 -13.17 -8.51
C SER A 230 20.39 -11.84 -8.06
N LEU A 231 21.27 -11.28 -8.88
CA LEU A 231 21.92 -9.99 -8.62
C LEU A 231 20.89 -8.89 -8.36
N ASP A 232 19.72 -8.97 -8.99
CA ASP A 232 18.60 -8.05 -8.82
C ASP A 232 18.03 -8.06 -7.40
N VAL A 233 17.99 -9.24 -6.75
CA VAL A 233 17.53 -9.35 -5.35
C VAL A 233 18.52 -8.70 -4.39
N ILE A 234 19.83 -8.80 -4.69
CA ILE A 234 20.90 -8.25 -3.85
C ILE A 234 21.01 -6.74 -4.03
N LEU A 235 20.88 -6.23 -5.24
CA LEU A 235 21.13 -4.83 -5.58
C LEU A 235 19.84 -3.99 -5.65
N GLY A 236 18.73 -4.52 -6.17
CA GLY A 236 17.53 -3.76 -6.52
C GLY A 236 16.66 -3.34 -5.35
N TYR A 237 16.60 -4.14 -4.29
CA TYR A 237 15.62 -3.94 -3.21
C TYR A 237 16.00 -2.91 -2.15
N ARG A 238 17.25 -2.39 -2.16
CA ARG A 238 17.75 -1.49 -1.10
C ARG A 238 18.18 -0.12 -1.60
N ILE A 239 18.03 0.15 -2.88
CA ILE A 239 18.37 1.45 -3.46
C ILE A 239 17.29 2.46 -3.03
N ARG A 240 17.71 3.51 -2.30
CA ARG A 240 16.83 4.63 -1.97
C ARG A 240 16.73 5.55 -3.20
N PRO A 241 15.57 5.70 -3.83
CA PRO A 241 15.41 6.62 -4.94
C PRO A 241 15.67 8.06 -4.47
N TYR A 242 16.24 8.89 -5.34
CA TYR A 242 16.54 10.31 -5.09
C TYR A 242 17.54 10.60 -3.97
N THR A 243 18.32 9.60 -3.55
CA THR A 243 19.34 9.77 -2.50
C THR A 243 20.73 9.62 -3.12
N ALA A 244 21.66 10.52 -2.79
CA ALA A 244 23.03 10.43 -3.28
C ALA A 244 23.70 9.12 -2.81
N PHE A 245 24.62 8.57 -3.60
CA PHE A 245 25.28 7.30 -3.30
C PHE A 245 25.98 7.28 -1.93
N LYS A 246 26.53 8.42 -1.50
CA LYS A 246 27.15 8.58 -0.18
C LYS A 246 26.19 8.37 1.00
N ASP A 247 24.89 8.63 0.80
CA ASP A 247 23.86 8.55 1.82
C ASP A 247 23.06 7.25 1.76
N GLN A 248 23.45 6.34 0.83
CA GLN A 248 22.85 5.01 0.69
C GLN A 248 23.26 4.08 1.85
N PRO A 249 22.46 3.04 2.18
CA PRO A 249 22.78 2.05 3.22
C PRO A 249 24.15 1.38 2.99
N LEU A 250 24.83 1.06 4.09
CA LEU A 250 26.16 0.44 4.04
C LEU A 250 26.19 -0.84 3.21
N ILE A 251 25.14 -1.65 3.31
CA ILE A 251 25.00 -2.92 2.57
C ILE A 251 25.00 -2.69 1.06
N LEU A 252 24.37 -1.62 0.57
CA LEU A 252 24.38 -1.29 -0.84
C LEU A 252 25.80 -0.88 -1.29
N LYS A 253 26.46 -0.04 -0.51
CA LYS A 253 27.84 0.38 -0.78
C LYS A 253 28.80 -0.80 -0.87
N THR A 254 28.71 -1.73 0.08
CA THR A 254 29.55 -2.94 0.08
C THR A 254 29.23 -3.84 -1.12
N SER A 255 27.94 -4.03 -1.48
CA SER A 255 27.56 -4.78 -2.67
C SER A 255 28.11 -4.18 -3.95
N VAL A 256 28.01 -2.86 -4.14
CA VAL A 256 28.55 -2.18 -5.33
C VAL A 256 30.06 -2.31 -5.41
N ILE A 257 30.77 -2.16 -4.28
CA ILE A 257 32.22 -2.33 -4.23
C ILE A 257 32.61 -3.77 -4.62
N VAL A 258 31.97 -4.78 -4.02
CA VAL A 258 32.24 -6.19 -4.31
C VAL A 258 31.99 -6.50 -5.79
N THR A 259 30.83 -6.05 -6.32
CA THR A 259 30.49 -6.26 -7.74
C THR A 259 31.49 -5.57 -8.66
N SER A 260 31.94 -4.36 -8.33
CA SER A 260 32.96 -3.64 -9.11
C SER A 260 34.31 -4.37 -9.10
N ILE A 261 34.72 -4.91 -7.96
CA ILE A 261 35.95 -5.72 -7.86
C ILE A 261 35.79 -6.98 -8.72
N MET A 262 34.66 -7.69 -8.62
CA MET A 262 34.43 -8.89 -9.45
C MET A 262 34.45 -8.57 -10.94
N LEU A 263 33.89 -7.43 -11.36
CA LEU A 263 33.91 -6.97 -12.74
C LEU A 263 35.35 -6.72 -13.20
N VAL A 264 36.14 -6.00 -12.43
CA VAL A 264 37.58 -5.70 -12.77
C VAL A 264 38.39 -6.99 -12.87
N VAL A 265 38.26 -7.88 -11.90
CA VAL A 265 38.93 -9.18 -11.89
C VAL A 265 38.50 -10.02 -13.10
N GLY A 266 37.22 -10.04 -13.43
CA GLY A 266 36.66 -10.72 -14.61
C GLY A 266 37.24 -10.17 -15.91
N LEU A 267 37.33 -8.85 -16.07
CA LEU A 267 37.91 -8.20 -17.23
C LEU A 267 39.39 -8.51 -17.37
N ILE A 268 40.16 -8.46 -16.27
CA ILE A 268 41.61 -8.82 -16.30
C ILE A 268 41.78 -10.28 -16.72
N ASN A 269 40.99 -11.19 -16.12
CA ASN A 269 41.01 -12.61 -16.45
C ASN A 269 40.64 -12.84 -17.94
N GLY A 270 39.57 -12.19 -18.42
CA GLY A 270 39.16 -12.26 -19.82
C GLY A 270 40.27 -11.78 -20.77
N CYS A 271 40.93 -10.66 -20.45
CA CYS A 271 42.08 -10.17 -21.22
C CYS A 271 43.26 -11.15 -21.23
N LEU A 272 43.63 -11.68 -20.06
CA LEU A 272 44.71 -12.68 -19.95
C LEU A 272 44.39 -13.95 -20.73
N CYS A 273 43.20 -14.48 -20.61
CA CYS A 273 42.73 -15.63 -21.38
C CYS A 273 42.77 -15.35 -22.88
N THR A 274 42.30 -14.18 -23.32
CA THR A 274 42.33 -13.80 -24.74
C THR A 274 43.75 -13.73 -25.27
N LEU A 275 44.67 -13.13 -24.53
CA LEU A 275 46.07 -13.04 -24.90
C LEU A 275 46.74 -14.43 -24.97
N THR A 276 46.45 -15.30 -23.99
CA THR A 276 46.99 -16.66 -23.93
C THR A 276 46.48 -17.50 -25.10
N PHE A 277 45.18 -17.51 -25.36
CA PHE A 277 44.58 -18.32 -26.42
C PHE A 277 44.75 -17.72 -27.83
N LYS A 278 45.21 -16.47 -27.96
CA LYS A 278 45.58 -15.86 -29.24
C LYS A 278 46.87 -16.45 -29.81
N GLN A 279 47.70 -17.12 -29.02
CA GLN A 279 48.94 -17.72 -29.48
C GLN A 279 48.66 -18.89 -30.45
N LYS A 280 49.38 -18.92 -31.59
CA LYS A 280 49.17 -19.89 -32.69
C LYS A 280 49.30 -21.34 -32.24
N THR A 281 50.13 -21.62 -31.25
CA THR A 281 50.36 -22.96 -30.69
C THR A 281 49.12 -23.51 -29.96
N LEU A 282 48.41 -22.70 -29.23
CA LEU A 282 47.21 -23.09 -28.46
C LEU A 282 45.94 -23.22 -29.33
N ARG A 283 45.90 -22.53 -30.47
CA ARG A 283 44.81 -22.67 -31.46
C ARG A 283 44.77 -24.00 -32.17
N LYS A 284 45.89 -24.73 -32.22
CA LYS A 284 45.98 -26.07 -32.85
C LYS A 284 45.28 -27.14 -32.01
N VAL A 285 45.06 -26.90 -30.76
CA VAL A 285 44.25 -27.77 -29.89
C VAL A 285 42.78 -27.38 -30.05
N GLY A 286 41.94 -28.30 -30.49
CA GLY A 286 40.51 -28.01 -30.82
C GLY A 286 39.72 -27.28 -29.73
N THR A 287 40.06 -27.45 -28.44
CA THR A 287 39.48 -26.74 -27.30
C THR A 287 39.91 -25.29 -27.19
N GLY A 288 41.06 -24.89 -27.77
CA GLY A 288 41.60 -23.52 -27.67
C GLY A 288 40.72 -22.46 -28.35
N ILE A 289 40.03 -22.82 -29.42
CA ILE A 289 39.08 -21.92 -30.12
C ILE A 289 37.82 -21.68 -29.25
N TYR A 290 37.29 -22.72 -28.63
CA TYR A 290 36.11 -22.60 -27.75
C TYR A 290 36.42 -21.73 -26.51
N LEU A 291 37.61 -21.89 -25.91
CA LEU A 291 38.06 -21.09 -24.78
C LEU A 291 38.33 -19.63 -25.18
N LEU A 292 38.81 -19.39 -26.39
CA LEU A 292 38.94 -18.03 -26.90
C LEU A 292 37.57 -17.33 -27.05
N VAL A 293 36.59 -18.02 -27.63
CA VAL A 293 35.25 -17.47 -27.80
C VAL A 293 34.60 -17.24 -26.42
N ALA A 294 34.70 -18.19 -25.49
CA ALA A 294 34.19 -18.07 -24.15
C ALA A 294 34.84 -16.97 -23.29
N SER A 295 36.07 -16.53 -23.65
CA SER A 295 36.73 -15.42 -22.94
C SER A 295 36.36 -14.03 -23.46
N ILE A 296 35.61 -13.95 -24.58
CA ILE A 296 35.17 -12.69 -25.21
C ILE A 296 33.69 -12.39 -24.88
N VAL A 297 32.90 -13.44 -24.57
CA VAL A 297 31.51 -13.34 -24.16
C VAL A 297 31.41 -13.14 -22.64
#